data_727990d87e281b570fda425c38546f2b
#
_entry.id   727990d87e281b570fda425c38546f2b
#
_cell.length_a   1.000
_cell.length_b   1.000
_cell.length_c   1.000
_cell.angle_alpha   90.00
_cell.angle_beta   90.00
_cell.angle_gamma   90.00
#
_symmetry.space_group_name_H-M   'P 1'
#
loop_
_entity.id
_entity.type
_entity.pdbx_description
1 polymer ?
#
loop_
_entity_poly.entity_id
_entity_poly.type
_entity_poly.pdbx_seq_one_letter_code
_entity_poly.pdbx_strand_id
1 'polypeptide(L)'
;PVKDVQASTEFYEKLGFKKNVEFSNEQSSSMMWDDTFWIMLLEYDFYNLFLKNKRIADTEKESSTLTAFSVESPDVVKKIAEAAKANGGDYFSVDMNMPEDQMFSLEVTDLDGNQFEPVWMNMP
;
A
#
# COMPACT_ATOMS: atom_id res chain seq x y z
N PRO A 1 5.39 5.36 6.67
CA PRO A 1 6.72 5.13 7.23
C PRO A 1 7.17 3.69 7.05
N VAL A 2 8.46 3.49 6.75
CA VAL A 2 9.04 2.16 6.58
C VAL A 2 10.37 2.07 7.30
N LYS A 3 10.73 0.86 7.77
CA LYS A 3 12.02 0.63 8.42
C LYS A 3 13.16 0.57 7.43
N ASP A 4 12.93 -0.02 6.26
CA ASP A 4 13.95 -0.29 5.24
C ASP A 4 13.33 0.04 3.88
N VAL A 5 13.73 1.17 3.30
CA VAL A 5 13.16 1.63 2.04
C VAL A 5 13.46 0.68 0.89
N GLN A 6 14.63 0.03 0.89
CA GLN A 6 14.96 -0.91 -0.18
C GLN A 6 14.09 -2.16 -0.13
N ALA A 7 13.93 -2.74 1.05
CA ALA A 7 13.07 -3.90 1.23
C ALA A 7 11.62 -3.58 0.87
N SER A 8 11.13 -2.42 1.30
CA SER A 8 9.77 -1.97 0.98
C SER A 8 9.59 -1.69 -0.51
N THR A 9 10.59 -1.10 -1.16
CA THR A 9 10.56 -0.88 -2.61
C THR A 9 10.39 -2.21 -3.34
N GLU A 10 11.18 -3.20 -2.99
CA GLU A 10 11.09 -4.53 -3.61
C GLU A 10 9.73 -5.19 -3.36
N PHE A 11 9.20 -5.03 -2.14
CA PHE A 11 7.86 -5.52 -1.80
C PHE A 11 6.80 -4.92 -2.72
N TYR A 12 6.75 -3.59 -2.83
CA TYR A 12 5.75 -2.94 -3.66
C TYR A 12 5.94 -3.20 -5.16
N GLU A 13 7.18 -3.37 -5.62
CA GLU A 13 7.42 -3.78 -7.00
C GLU A 13 6.79 -5.15 -7.31
N LYS A 14 6.83 -6.07 -6.37
CA LYS A 14 6.19 -7.39 -6.53
C LYS A 14 4.67 -7.32 -6.54
N LEU A 15 4.09 -6.26 -5.98
CA LEU A 15 2.65 -6.01 -6.05
C LEU A 15 2.22 -5.35 -7.37
N GLY A 16 3.17 -4.89 -8.17
CA GLY A 16 2.88 -4.25 -9.44
C GLY A 16 3.15 -2.74 -9.48
N PHE A 17 3.63 -2.16 -8.38
CA PHE A 17 4.04 -0.76 -8.37
C PHE A 17 5.37 -0.59 -9.08
N LYS A 18 5.60 0.59 -9.63
CA LYS A 18 6.84 0.92 -10.32
C LYS A 18 7.53 2.10 -9.63
N LYS A 19 8.81 1.93 -9.31
CA LYS A 19 9.59 3.01 -8.69
C LYS A 19 9.85 4.13 -9.69
N ASN A 20 9.59 5.36 -9.27
CA ASN A 20 10.00 6.56 -9.99
C ASN A 20 11.35 7.02 -9.43
N VAL A 21 12.42 6.73 -10.15
CA VAL A 21 13.79 6.98 -9.69
C VAL A 21 14.06 8.49 -9.52
N GLU A 22 13.48 9.33 -10.38
CA GLU A 22 13.69 10.78 -10.33
C GLU A 22 13.17 11.41 -9.05
N PHE A 23 12.12 10.81 -8.46
CA PHE A 23 11.49 11.32 -7.23
C PHE A 23 11.79 10.42 -6.03
N SER A 24 12.92 9.71 -6.07
CA SER A 24 13.36 8.82 -5.00
C SER A 24 14.77 9.21 -4.56
N ASN A 25 15.13 8.82 -3.33
CA ASN A 25 16.48 9.01 -2.81
C ASN A 25 16.85 7.84 -1.89
N GLU A 26 17.94 7.97 -1.12
CA GLU A 26 18.41 6.88 -0.26
C GLU A 26 17.45 6.54 0.89
N GLN A 27 16.56 7.45 1.25
CA GLN A 27 15.62 7.30 2.36
C GLN A 27 14.16 7.28 1.94
N SER A 28 13.89 7.41 0.64
CA SER A 28 12.52 7.45 0.14
C SER A 28 12.40 6.82 -1.24
N SER A 29 11.26 6.19 -1.49
CA SER A 29 10.90 5.68 -2.81
C SER A 29 9.52 6.17 -3.20
N SER A 30 9.42 6.70 -4.40
CA SER A 30 8.14 7.03 -5.02
C SER A 30 7.66 5.80 -5.81
N MET A 31 6.59 5.19 -5.35
CA MET A 31 6.06 3.96 -5.95
C MET A 31 4.76 4.27 -6.68
N MET A 32 4.76 4.12 -7.99
CA MET A 32 3.62 4.46 -8.84
C MET A 32 2.82 3.22 -9.20
N TRP A 33 1.53 3.26 -8.94
CA TRP A 33 0.59 2.25 -9.46
C TRP A 33 0.27 2.54 -10.92
N ASP A 34 -0.10 3.81 -11.18
CA ASP A 34 -0.37 4.32 -12.52
C ASP A 34 -0.08 5.83 -12.55
N ASP A 35 -0.53 6.53 -13.57
CA ASP A 35 -0.29 7.97 -13.72
C ASP A 35 -1.07 8.82 -12.71
N THR A 36 -2.05 8.25 -12.03
CA THR A 36 -2.95 8.98 -11.13
C THR A 36 -2.76 8.65 -9.65
N PHE A 37 -2.13 7.51 -9.34
CA PHE A 37 -1.96 7.08 -7.96
C PHE A 37 -0.55 6.59 -7.70
N TRP A 38 0.08 7.19 -6.69
CA TRP A 38 1.40 6.79 -6.23
C TRP A 38 1.52 7.05 -4.73
N ILE A 39 2.41 6.32 -4.10
CA ILE A 39 2.70 6.45 -2.68
C ILE A 39 4.18 6.71 -2.48
N MET A 40 4.53 7.37 -1.38
CA MET A 40 5.91 7.58 -0.99
C MET A 40 6.23 6.69 0.21
N LEU A 41 7.29 5.91 0.07
CA LEU A 41 7.84 5.11 1.17
C LEU A 41 8.97 5.93 1.79
N LEU A 42 8.84 6.28 3.06
CA LEU A 42 9.80 7.15 3.74
C LEU A 42 10.36 6.42 4.96
N GLU A 43 11.68 6.31 5.04
CA GLU A 43 12.31 5.82 6.27
C GLU A 43 12.02 6.77 7.42
N TYR A 44 12.09 6.28 8.64
CA TYR A 44 11.60 7.02 9.82
C TYR A 44 12.22 8.39 10.00
N ASP A 45 13.54 8.51 9.84
CA ASP A 45 14.20 9.80 10.00
C ASP A 45 13.72 10.82 8.95
N PHE A 46 13.50 10.36 7.73
CA PHE A 46 12.98 11.22 6.67
C PHE A 46 11.51 11.57 6.91
N TYR A 47 10.71 10.60 7.31
CA TYR A 47 9.29 10.79 7.64
C TYR A 47 9.13 11.83 8.76
N ASN A 48 9.98 11.77 9.77
CA ASN A 48 9.95 12.69 10.90
C ASN A 48 10.10 14.16 10.51
N LEU A 49 10.78 14.46 9.41
CA LEU A 49 10.92 15.84 8.94
C LEU A 49 9.59 16.51 8.62
N PHE A 50 8.55 15.72 8.34
CA PHE A 50 7.23 16.22 7.96
C PHE A 50 6.26 16.34 9.14
N LEU A 51 6.67 15.93 10.33
CA LEU A 51 5.73 15.76 11.46
C LEU A 51 5.76 16.87 12.49
N LYS A 52 6.77 17.74 12.48
CA LYS A 52 6.95 18.82 13.47
C LYS A 52 6.96 18.27 14.91
N ASN A 53 5.79 18.26 15.60
CA ASN A 53 5.68 17.83 17.00
C ASN A 53 5.05 16.44 17.16
N LYS A 54 4.61 15.81 16.08
CA LYS A 54 3.97 14.50 16.15
C LYS A 54 4.99 13.38 16.10
N ARG A 55 4.62 12.24 16.60
CA ARG A 55 5.42 11.02 16.48
C ARG A 55 4.83 10.12 15.42
N ILE A 56 5.69 9.32 14.79
CA ILE A 56 5.23 8.26 13.88
C ILE A 56 4.37 7.28 14.69
N ALA A 57 3.17 6.96 14.16
CA ALA A 57 2.33 5.93 14.76
C ALA A 57 2.99 4.55 14.63
N ASP A 58 2.70 3.66 15.57
CA ASP A 58 3.12 2.27 15.47
C ASP A 58 2.19 1.57 14.47
N THR A 59 2.61 1.52 13.21
CA THR A 59 1.79 1.03 12.11
C THR A 59 1.46 -0.46 12.18
N GLU A 60 2.14 -1.21 13.04
CA GLU A 60 1.79 -2.60 13.30
C GLU A 60 0.59 -2.74 14.25
N LYS A 61 0.32 -1.71 15.06
CA LYS A 61 -0.71 -1.75 16.10
C LYS A 61 -1.77 -0.66 15.98
N GLU A 62 -1.48 0.41 15.25
CA GLU A 62 -2.34 1.59 15.19
C GLU A 62 -2.61 1.98 13.74
N SER A 63 -3.79 2.56 13.50
CA SER A 63 -4.17 3.07 12.19
C SER A 63 -4.86 4.41 12.35
N SER A 64 -4.51 5.38 11.51
CA SER A 64 -5.18 6.67 11.46
C SER A 64 -5.88 6.90 10.12
N THR A 65 -5.55 6.10 9.11
CA THR A 65 -6.14 6.24 7.76
C THR A 65 -6.33 4.87 7.13
N LEU A 66 -7.32 4.78 6.25
CA LEU A 66 -7.50 3.63 5.37
C LEU A 66 -7.42 4.15 3.95
N THR A 67 -6.39 3.76 3.23
CA THR A 67 -6.16 4.22 1.87
C THR A 67 -6.67 3.17 0.89
N ALA A 68 -7.61 3.57 0.03
CA ALA A 68 -8.12 2.70 -1.02
C ALA A 68 -7.75 3.27 -2.38
N PHE A 69 -7.49 2.39 -3.34
CA PHE A 69 -7.24 2.80 -4.72
C PHE A 69 -7.89 1.82 -5.69
N SER A 70 -8.32 2.36 -6.84
CA SER A 70 -9.06 1.59 -7.84
C SER A 70 -8.13 0.73 -8.68
N VAL A 71 -8.54 -0.49 -8.95
CA VAL A 71 -7.87 -1.40 -9.89
C VAL A 71 -8.87 -1.92 -10.91
N GLU A 72 -8.35 -2.55 -11.98
CA GLU A 72 -9.12 -2.88 -13.18
C GLU A 72 -10.10 -4.03 -13.02
N SER A 73 -9.84 -4.95 -12.11
CA SER A 73 -10.65 -6.17 -11.98
C SER A 73 -10.48 -6.81 -10.62
N PRO A 74 -11.40 -7.70 -10.23
CA PRO A 74 -11.21 -8.53 -9.02
C PRO A 74 -9.93 -9.37 -9.07
N ASP A 75 -9.52 -9.84 -10.24
CA ASP A 75 -8.29 -10.61 -10.36
C ASP A 75 -7.06 -9.80 -9.98
N VAL A 76 -7.03 -8.52 -10.31
CA VAL A 76 -5.92 -7.64 -9.91
C VAL A 76 -5.89 -7.46 -8.40
N VAL A 77 -7.05 -7.30 -7.75
CA VAL A 77 -7.14 -7.26 -6.28
C VAL A 77 -6.50 -8.51 -5.67
N LYS A 78 -6.88 -9.68 -6.18
CA LYS A 78 -6.37 -10.96 -5.68
C LYS A 78 -4.86 -11.11 -5.90
N LYS A 79 -4.37 -10.71 -7.06
CA LYS A 79 -2.92 -10.77 -7.36
C LYS A 79 -2.10 -9.91 -6.41
N ILE A 80 -2.56 -8.69 -6.13
CA ILE A 80 -1.90 -7.80 -5.18
C ILE A 80 -1.85 -8.44 -3.80
N ALA A 81 -2.99 -8.95 -3.32
CA ALA A 81 -3.09 -9.55 -2.00
C ALA A 81 -2.21 -10.81 -1.86
N GLU A 82 -2.23 -11.67 -2.85
CA GLU A 82 -1.43 -12.89 -2.84
C GLU A 82 0.07 -12.59 -2.91
N ALA A 83 0.46 -11.60 -3.73
CA ALA A 83 1.85 -11.17 -3.79
C ALA A 83 2.32 -10.57 -2.46
N ALA A 84 1.46 -9.80 -1.79
CA ALA A 84 1.79 -9.27 -0.47
C ALA A 84 2.06 -10.38 0.53
N LYS A 85 1.18 -11.37 0.61
CA LYS A 85 1.35 -12.50 1.53
C LYS A 85 2.59 -13.33 1.20
N ALA A 86 2.86 -13.54 -0.07
CA ALA A 86 4.02 -14.31 -0.51
C ALA A 86 5.35 -13.59 -0.24
N ASN A 87 5.34 -12.29 0.02
CA ASN A 87 6.54 -11.47 0.16
C ASN A 87 6.67 -10.80 1.54
N GLY A 88 5.99 -11.33 2.56
CA GLY A 88 6.18 -10.90 3.94
C GLY A 88 5.10 -9.98 4.50
N GLY A 89 4.17 -9.53 3.67
CA GLY A 89 2.97 -8.84 4.12
C GLY A 89 1.84 -9.81 4.41
N ASP A 90 0.62 -9.30 4.43
CA ASP A 90 -0.56 -10.13 4.67
C ASP A 90 -1.79 -9.49 4.03
N TYR A 91 -2.92 -10.19 4.08
CA TYR A 91 -4.20 -9.62 3.66
C TYR A 91 -5.35 -10.33 4.37
N PHE A 92 -6.50 -9.66 4.39
CA PHE A 92 -7.74 -10.25 4.90
C PHE A 92 -8.94 -9.61 4.19
N SER A 93 -10.08 -10.27 4.29
CA SER A 93 -11.32 -9.75 3.71
C SER A 93 -12.23 -9.21 4.80
N VAL A 94 -13.03 -8.21 4.43
CA VAL A 94 -14.07 -7.64 5.31
C VAL A 94 -15.40 -7.83 4.60
N ASP A 95 -16.37 -8.40 5.29
CA ASP A 95 -17.73 -8.54 4.74
C ASP A 95 -18.46 -7.21 4.87
N MET A 96 -18.68 -6.56 3.73
CA MET A 96 -19.38 -5.28 3.67
C MET A 96 -20.81 -5.40 3.15
N ASN A 97 -21.33 -6.64 3.05
CA ASN A 97 -22.66 -6.92 2.49
C ASN A 97 -22.84 -6.38 1.08
N MET A 98 -21.76 -6.42 0.30
CA MET A 98 -21.75 -5.95 -1.07
C MET A 98 -21.55 -7.14 -2.01
N PRO A 99 -22.36 -7.33 -3.07
CA PRO A 99 -22.13 -8.40 -4.03
C PRO A 99 -20.78 -8.25 -4.71
N GLU A 100 -20.07 -9.36 -4.91
CA GLU A 100 -18.75 -9.37 -5.54
C GLU A 100 -18.77 -8.89 -6.99
N ASP A 101 -19.92 -8.96 -7.66
CA ASP A 101 -20.09 -8.43 -9.02
C ASP A 101 -20.31 -6.92 -9.07
N GLN A 102 -20.44 -6.29 -7.92
CA GLN A 102 -20.54 -4.82 -7.79
C GLN A 102 -19.28 -4.20 -7.23
N MET A 103 -18.68 -4.83 -6.25
CA MET A 103 -17.45 -4.34 -5.63
C MET A 103 -16.68 -5.52 -5.04
N PHE A 104 -15.37 -5.50 -5.26
CA PHE A 104 -14.48 -6.48 -4.64
C PHE A 104 -13.21 -5.80 -4.16
N SER A 105 -12.86 -6.03 -2.91
CA SER A 105 -11.65 -5.47 -2.30
C SER A 105 -11.08 -6.44 -1.28
N LEU A 106 -9.81 -6.26 -0.97
CA LEU A 106 -9.12 -6.94 0.12
C LEU A 106 -8.28 -5.93 0.87
N GLU A 107 -8.16 -6.11 2.19
CA GLU A 107 -7.28 -5.30 3.02
C GLU A 107 -5.89 -5.91 2.98
N VAL A 108 -4.88 -5.11 2.61
CA VAL A 108 -3.51 -5.56 2.45
C VAL A 108 -2.62 -4.82 3.41
N THR A 109 -1.68 -5.52 4.05
CA THR A 109 -0.66 -4.90 4.89
C THR A 109 0.73 -5.14 4.31
N ASP A 110 1.59 -4.13 4.40
CA ASP A 110 2.95 -4.22 3.94
C ASP A 110 3.89 -4.76 5.04
N LEU A 111 5.20 -4.69 4.80
CA LEU A 111 6.22 -5.21 5.74
C LEU A 111 6.23 -4.49 7.08
N ASP A 112 5.72 -3.27 7.13
CA ASP A 112 5.71 -2.42 8.32
C ASP A 112 4.33 -2.32 8.96
N GLY A 113 3.35 -3.04 8.43
CA GLY A 113 1.97 -3.00 8.92
C GLY A 113 1.14 -1.85 8.34
N ASN A 114 1.68 -1.08 7.40
CA ASN A 114 0.88 -0.08 6.69
C ASN A 114 -0.22 -0.79 5.92
N GLN A 115 -1.45 -0.31 6.05
CA GLN A 115 -2.63 -0.95 5.46
C GLN A 115 -3.16 -0.15 4.29
N PHE A 116 -3.54 -0.86 3.23
CA PHE A 116 -4.18 -0.25 2.06
C PHE A 116 -5.17 -1.25 1.44
N GLU A 117 -6.06 -0.72 0.59
CA GLU A 117 -7.14 -1.50 0.01
C GLU A 117 -7.19 -1.33 -1.50
N PRO A 118 -6.68 -2.30 -2.27
CA PRO A 118 -7.01 -2.35 -3.69
C PRO A 118 -8.48 -2.70 -3.85
N VAL A 119 -9.21 -1.93 -4.64
CA VAL A 119 -10.66 -2.11 -4.80
C VAL A 119 -11.04 -2.05 -6.27
N TRP A 120 -11.92 -2.95 -6.66
CA TRP A 120 -12.59 -2.90 -7.94
C TRP A 120 -14.06 -2.60 -7.71
N MET A 121 -14.58 -1.64 -8.47
CA MET A 121 -15.99 -1.28 -8.44
C MET A 121 -16.54 -1.33 -9.86
N ASN A 122 -17.69 -1.98 -9.99
CA ASN A 122 -18.44 -1.98 -11.25
C ASN A 122 -19.21 -0.66 -11.34
N MET A 123 -18.56 0.34 -11.88
CA MET A 123 -19.15 1.67 -12.05
C MET A 123 -19.82 1.76 -13.41
N PRO A 124 -21.12 2.16 -13.49
CA PRO A 124 -21.80 2.36 -14.77
C PRO A 124 -21.22 3.53 -15.57
#